data_08b23511ab482dd522cd62bfbc101188
#
_entry.id   08b23511ab482dd522cd62bfbc101188
#
_cell.length_a   1.000
_cell.length_b   1.000
_cell.length_c   1.000
_cell.angle_alpha   90.00
_cell.angle_beta   90.00
_cell.angle_gamma   90.00
#
_symmetry.space_group_name_H-M   'P 1'
#
loop_
_entity.id
_entity.type
_entity.pdbx_description
1 polymer ?
#
loop_
_entity_poly.entity_id
_entity_poly.type
_entity_poly.pdbx_seq_one_letter_code
_entity_poly.pdbx_strand_id
1 'polypeptide(L)'
;QVVSDATDPNMATTQAGYATGVIAAVRQEMLPPGMSVPSVVPNVKLLYNPQMKSAYNFVPGVMGLILMLICAMMTSISIVREKETGTMEILLVSPVKPLFIILAKAVPYFVLSSVYVLDVPVAGSLFWLIMVSLLFIFVSLSLGLLISTVTRTQVAAMLASGLVLMMPTMLLSGMIFPIESMPLVLQLISDILPARWYIQAVRKLMIEGVDISFVWSEVSILALMAVLLITISFKKFKNRL
;
A
#
# COMPACT_ATOMS: atom_id res chain seq x y z
N GLN A 1 -12.88 -27.56 10.07
CA GLN A 1 -13.01 -26.09 9.96
C GLN A 1 -12.00 -25.60 8.93
N VAL A 2 -12.45 -24.84 7.93
CA VAL A 2 -11.59 -24.20 6.94
C VAL A 2 -11.62 -22.70 7.25
N VAL A 3 -10.46 -22.09 7.40
CA VAL A 3 -10.31 -20.64 7.63
C VAL A 3 -9.60 -20.05 6.42
N SER A 4 -10.20 -19.05 5.79
CA SER A 4 -9.62 -18.35 4.67
C SER A 4 -9.71 -16.82 4.87
N ASP A 5 -8.78 -16.08 4.25
CA ASP A 5 -8.82 -14.63 4.26
C ASP A 5 -10.01 -14.12 3.44
N ALA A 6 -10.85 -13.29 4.04
CA ALA A 6 -12.03 -12.70 3.42
C ALA A 6 -11.89 -11.18 3.18
N THR A 7 -10.70 -10.63 3.32
CA THR A 7 -10.43 -9.22 3.02
C THR A 7 -10.62 -8.91 1.54
N ASP A 8 -10.28 -9.87 0.65
CA ASP A 8 -10.62 -9.82 -0.77
C ASP A 8 -11.84 -10.71 -1.07
N PRO A 9 -12.99 -10.11 -1.47
CA PRO A 9 -14.22 -10.87 -1.75
C PRO A 9 -14.08 -11.89 -2.87
N ASN A 10 -13.26 -11.61 -3.91
CA ASN A 10 -13.06 -12.51 -5.03
C ASN A 10 -12.26 -13.75 -4.62
N MET A 11 -11.21 -13.54 -3.82
CA MET A 11 -10.42 -14.64 -3.26
C MET A 11 -11.26 -15.48 -2.29
N ALA A 12 -12.02 -14.83 -1.40
CA ALA A 12 -12.88 -15.53 -0.44
C ALA A 12 -13.93 -16.41 -1.11
N THR A 13 -14.60 -15.92 -2.16
CA THR A 13 -15.60 -16.72 -2.91
C THR A 13 -14.95 -17.86 -3.66
N THR A 14 -13.78 -17.65 -4.26
CA THR A 14 -13.05 -18.68 -4.99
C THR A 14 -12.57 -19.77 -4.05
N GLN A 15 -11.96 -19.42 -2.90
CA GLN A 15 -11.50 -20.37 -1.89
C GLN A 15 -12.66 -21.17 -1.27
N ALA A 16 -13.78 -20.51 -0.96
CA ALA A 16 -14.97 -21.19 -0.48
C ALA A 16 -15.56 -22.15 -1.51
N GLY A 17 -15.53 -21.77 -2.80
CA GLY A 17 -15.94 -22.62 -3.91
C GLY A 17 -15.05 -23.87 -4.04
N TYR A 18 -13.74 -23.71 -3.99
CA TYR A 18 -12.80 -24.83 -4.02
C TYR A 18 -12.98 -25.76 -2.81
N ALA A 19 -13.08 -25.22 -1.61
CA ALA A 19 -13.27 -26.01 -0.39
C ALA A 19 -14.57 -26.83 -0.47
N THR A 20 -15.64 -26.23 -0.96
CA THR A 20 -16.94 -26.89 -1.16
C THR A 20 -16.86 -28.00 -2.22
N GLY A 21 -16.13 -27.70 -3.32
CA GLY A 21 -15.88 -28.68 -4.40
C GLY A 21 -15.09 -29.89 -3.93
N VAL A 22 -14.02 -29.68 -3.17
CA VAL A 22 -13.21 -30.77 -2.58
C VAL A 22 -14.04 -31.61 -1.62
N ILE A 23 -14.80 -30.98 -0.71
CA ILE A 23 -15.69 -31.71 0.21
C ILE A 23 -16.71 -32.54 -0.56
N ALA A 24 -17.29 -31.99 -1.64
CA ALA A 24 -18.23 -32.72 -2.46
C ALA A 24 -17.60 -33.90 -3.19
N ALA A 25 -16.39 -33.72 -3.75
CA ALA A 25 -15.65 -34.78 -4.44
C ALA A 25 -15.26 -35.94 -3.49
N VAL A 26 -14.65 -35.62 -2.34
CA VAL A 26 -14.27 -36.64 -1.33
C VAL A 26 -15.51 -37.39 -0.83
N ARG A 27 -16.62 -36.69 -0.65
CA ARG A 27 -17.88 -37.31 -0.27
C ARG A 27 -18.39 -38.29 -1.31
N GLN A 28 -18.33 -37.93 -2.60
CA GLN A 28 -18.77 -38.80 -3.68
C GLN A 28 -17.90 -40.06 -3.80
N GLU A 29 -16.62 -39.95 -3.45
CA GLU A 29 -15.67 -41.05 -3.46
C GLU A 29 -15.84 -42.00 -2.25
N MET A 30 -16.25 -41.45 -1.10
CA MET A 30 -16.46 -42.24 0.14
C MET A 30 -17.81 -42.94 0.21
N LEU A 31 -18.76 -42.64 -0.67
CA LEU A 31 -20.11 -43.18 -0.62
C LEU A 31 -20.28 -44.42 -1.51
N PRO A 32 -20.79 -45.54 -0.99
CA PRO A 32 -21.22 -46.65 -1.80
C PRO A 32 -22.31 -46.22 -2.81
N PRO A 33 -22.32 -46.82 -4.02
CA PRO A 33 -23.35 -46.48 -5.00
C PRO A 33 -24.75 -46.79 -4.47
N GLY A 34 -25.62 -45.77 -4.44
CA GLY A 34 -27.03 -45.90 -4.05
C GLY A 34 -27.38 -45.38 -2.66
N MET A 35 -26.48 -44.87 -1.87
CA MET A 35 -26.77 -44.27 -0.57
C MET A 35 -26.99 -42.77 -0.66
N SER A 36 -28.21 -42.30 -0.36
CA SER A 36 -28.46 -40.87 -0.18
C SER A 36 -28.14 -40.45 1.24
N VAL A 37 -27.07 -39.66 1.39
CA VAL A 37 -26.65 -39.11 2.69
C VAL A 37 -27.10 -37.63 2.77
N PRO A 38 -27.50 -37.13 3.95
CA PRO A 38 -27.88 -35.74 4.15
C PRO A 38 -26.76 -34.80 3.64
N SER A 39 -27.16 -33.76 2.90
CA SER A 39 -26.23 -32.82 2.30
C SER A 39 -25.45 -32.06 3.39
N VAL A 40 -24.14 -32.11 3.33
CA VAL A 40 -23.30 -31.24 4.15
C VAL A 40 -23.37 -29.85 3.52
N VAL A 41 -24.11 -28.95 4.15
CA VAL A 41 -24.18 -27.54 3.74
C VAL A 41 -23.05 -26.81 4.47
N PRO A 42 -22.03 -26.32 3.77
CA PRO A 42 -20.98 -25.55 4.41
C PRO A 42 -21.56 -24.23 4.93
N ASN A 43 -21.39 -23.95 6.21
CA ASN A 43 -21.75 -22.67 6.79
C ASN A 43 -20.55 -21.74 6.70
N VAL A 44 -20.54 -20.85 5.70
CA VAL A 44 -19.46 -19.90 5.47
C VAL A 44 -19.74 -18.66 6.31
N LYS A 45 -18.85 -18.38 7.28
CA LYS A 45 -18.92 -17.16 8.10
C LYS A 45 -17.72 -16.27 7.76
N LEU A 46 -18.01 -15.11 7.16
CA LEU A 46 -17.02 -14.09 6.88
C LEU A 46 -16.79 -13.24 8.13
N LEU A 47 -15.56 -13.14 8.62
CA LEU A 47 -15.25 -12.46 9.88
C LEU A 47 -15.01 -10.97 9.70
N TYR A 48 -14.21 -10.56 8.72
CA TYR A 48 -13.77 -9.16 8.56
C TYR A 48 -14.55 -8.37 7.50
N ASN A 49 -15.19 -9.04 6.54
CA ASN A 49 -15.96 -8.41 5.49
C ASN A 49 -17.27 -9.20 5.24
N PRO A 50 -18.23 -9.18 6.18
CA PRO A 50 -19.46 -9.99 6.06
C PRO A 50 -20.32 -9.59 4.86
N GLN A 51 -20.20 -8.36 4.36
CA GLN A 51 -20.96 -7.84 3.23
C GLN A 51 -20.24 -8.01 1.89
N MET A 52 -19.08 -8.64 1.86
CA MET A 52 -18.23 -8.80 0.65
C MET A 52 -18.03 -7.49 -0.13
N LYS A 53 -17.87 -6.36 0.56
CA LYS A 53 -17.64 -5.06 -0.07
C LYS A 53 -16.20 -4.97 -0.57
N SER A 54 -16.01 -4.73 -1.87
CA SER A 54 -14.69 -4.51 -2.48
C SER A 54 -13.95 -3.29 -1.90
N ALA A 55 -14.69 -2.35 -1.29
CA ALA A 55 -14.12 -1.17 -0.64
C ALA A 55 -13.09 -1.52 0.45
N TYR A 56 -13.25 -2.62 1.17
CA TYR A 56 -12.33 -3.08 2.21
C TYR A 56 -10.92 -3.40 1.67
N ASN A 57 -10.82 -3.85 0.43
CA ASN A 57 -9.54 -4.10 -0.23
C ASN A 57 -9.00 -2.85 -0.94
N PHE A 58 -9.88 -2.13 -1.64
CA PHE A 58 -9.51 -1.00 -2.48
C PHE A 58 -9.12 0.26 -1.70
N VAL A 59 -9.81 0.57 -0.60
CA VAL A 59 -9.59 1.82 0.14
C VAL A 59 -8.16 1.92 0.68
N PRO A 60 -7.59 0.93 1.40
CA PRO A 60 -6.19 0.96 1.83
C PRO A 60 -5.21 1.08 0.65
N GLY A 61 -5.51 0.40 -0.46
CA GLY A 61 -4.71 0.45 -1.69
C GLY A 61 -4.66 1.84 -2.31
N VAL A 62 -5.82 2.46 -2.49
CA VAL A 62 -5.96 3.81 -3.05
C VAL A 62 -5.33 4.86 -2.13
N MET A 63 -5.49 4.73 -0.80
CA MET A 63 -4.80 5.59 0.16
C MET A 63 -3.29 5.56 -0.02
N GLY A 64 -2.70 4.37 -0.09
CA GLY A 64 -1.25 4.21 -0.30
C GLY A 64 -0.80 4.78 -1.64
N LEU A 65 -1.53 4.49 -2.70
CA LEU A 65 -1.22 4.99 -4.04
C LEU A 65 -1.25 6.51 -4.11
N ILE A 66 -2.31 7.14 -3.62
CA ILE A 66 -2.48 8.61 -3.65
C ILE A 66 -1.40 9.29 -2.80
N LEU A 67 -1.19 8.83 -1.56
CA LEU A 67 -0.16 9.40 -0.68
C LEU A 67 1.24 9.30 -1.32
N MET A 68 1.58 8.14 -1.88
CA MET A 68 2.88 7.95 -2.52
C MET A 68 3.05 8.84 -3.74
N LEU A 69 2.08 8.87 -4.64
CA LEU A 69 2.15 9.67 -5.85
C LEU A 69 2.26 11.16 -5.55
N ILE A 70 1.39 11.68 -4.69
CA ILE A 70 1.38 13.11 -4.38
C ILE A 70 2.67 13.52 -3.69
N CYS A 71 3.08 12.78 -2.65
CA CYS A 71 4.29 13.12 -1.90
C CYS A 71 5.55 13.03 -2.78
N ALA A 72 5.72 11.96 -3.54
CA ALA A 72 6.88 11.79 -4.40
C ALA A 72 6.90 12.76 -5.58
N MET A 73 5.75 12.95 -6.25
CA MET A 73 5.63 13.85 -7.39
C MET A 73 5.88 15.31 -6.98
N MET A 74 5.20 15.79 -5.93
CA MET A 74 5.36 17.17 -5.47
C MET A 74 6.78 17.45 -5.01
N THR A 75 7.42 16.50 -4.34
CA THR A 75 8.82 16.63 -3.92
C THR A 75 9.75 16.70 -5.12
N SER A 76 9.60 15.79 -6.07
CA SER A 76 10.47 15.74 -7.24
C SER A 76 10.32 17.00 -8.11
N ILE A 77 9.09 17.44 -8.37
CA ILE A 77 8.81 18.67 -9.15
C ILE A 77 9.37 19.91 -8.43
N SER A 78 9.14 20.05 -7.11
CA SER A 78 9.62 21.19 -6.35
C SER A 78 11.13 21.33 -6.46
N ILE A 79 11.87 20.26 -6.25
CA ILE A 79 13.34 20.30 -6.29
C ILE A 79 13.87 20.51 -7.72
N VAL A 80 13.25 19.87 -8.71
CA VAL A 80 13.66 20.04 -10.11
C VAL A 80 13.36 21.45 -10.59
N ARG A 81 12.26 22.06 -10.14
CA ARG A 81 11.95 23.47 -10.43
C ARG A 81 13.06 24.40 -9.95
N GLU A 82 13.55 24.23 -8.73
CA GLU A 82 14.67 25.01 -8.18
C GLU A 82 15.95 24.83 -9.01
N LYS A 83 16.17 23.62 -9.56
CA LYS A 83 17.28 23.36 -10.48
C LYS A 83 17.11 24.06 -11.83
N GLU A 84 15.90 24.07 -12.40
CA GLU A 84 15.62 24.73 -13.69
C GLU A 84 15.71 26.25 -13.60
N THR A 85 15.26 26.83 -12.48
CA THR A 85 15.27 28.29 -12.28
C THR A 85 16.60 28.82 -11.77
N GLY A 86 17.57 27.93 -11.43
CA GLY A 86 18.86 28.34 -10.89
C GLY A 86 18.80 28.88 -9.45
N THR A 87 17.66 28.71 -8.77
CA THR A 87 17.41 29.24 -7.42
C THR A 87 17.76 28.26 -6.30
N MET A 88 18.49 27.17 -6.62
CA MET A 88 18.90 26.15 -5.63
C MET A 88 19.66 26.75 -4.43
N GLU A 89 20.49 27.78 -4.66
CA GLU A 89 21.25 28.45 -3.59
C GLU A 89 20.32 29.17 -2.62
N ILE A 90 19.25 29.77 -3.12
CA ILE A 90 18.24 30.48 -2.31
C ILE A 90 17.43 29.50 -1.46
N LEU A 91 17.15 28.30 -1.99
CA LEU A 91 16.45 27.24 -1.22
C LEU A 91 17.27 26.77 -0.03
N LEU A 92 18.60 26.67 -0.18
CA LEU A 92 19.50 26.28 0.91
C LEU A 92 19.57 27.30 2.04
N VAL A 93 19.27 28.57 1.75
CA VAL A 93 19.26 29.69 2.72
C VAL A 93 17.85 29.92 3.30
N SER A 94 16.80 29.38 2.66
CA SER A 94 15.41 29.58 3.12
C SER A 94 15.12 28.87 4.46
N PRO A 95 14.52 29.56 5.44
CA PRO A 95 14.17 28.95 6.74
C PRO A 95 13.00 27.97 6.63
N VAL A 96 12.26 27.94 5.51
CA VAL A 96 11.11 27.06 5.31
C VAL A 96 11.57 25.73 4.72
N LYS A 97 11.60 24.70 5.57
CA LYS A 97 11.92 23.35 5.12
C LYS A 97 10.84 22.85 4.14
N PRO A 98 11.20 22.36 2.95
CA PRO A 98 10.25 21.79 1.98
C PRO A 98 9.29 20.76 2.58
N LEU A 99 9.73 20.08 3.64
CA LEU A 99 8.95 19.13 4.42
C LEU A 99 7.62 19.69 4.92
N PHE A 100 7.60 20.94 5.41
CA PHE A 100 6.36 21.56 5.93
C PHE A 100 5.36 21.87 4.82
N ILE A 101 5.83 22.27 3.64
CA ILE A 101 4.96 22.53 2.49
C ILE A 101 4.30 21.23 2.02
N ILE A 102 5.03 20.13 2.06
CA ILE A 102 4.57 18.82 1.62
C ILE A 102 3.61 18.20 2.64
N LEU A 103 3.93 18.30 3.93
CA LEU A 103 3.02 17.88 4.99
C LEU A 103 1.70 18.66 4.94
N ALA A 104 1.75 19.97 4.73
CA ALA A 104 0.55 20.80 4.58
C ALA A 104 -0.32 20.37 3.38
N LYS A 105 0.29 19.88 2.29
CA LYS A 105 -0.45 19.34 1.14
C LYS A 105 -0.93 17.90 1.36
N ALA A 106 -0.17 17.08 2.08
CA ALA A 106 -0.55 15.70 2.37
C ALA A 106 -1.75 15.60 3.33
N VAL A 107 -1.87 16.52 4.30
CA VAL A 107 -2.95 16.53 5.29
C VAL A 107 -4.35 16.58 4.66
N PRO A 108 -4.69 17.49 3.72
CA PRO A 108 -6.02 17.50 3.09
C PRO A 108 -6.33 16.21 2.34
N TYR A 109 -5.34 15.61 1.67
CA TYR A 109 -5.55 14.33 0.96
C TYR A 109 -5.71 13.16 1.91
N PHE A 110 -5.01 13.20 3.04
CA PHE A 110 -5.22 12.23 4.12
C PHE A 110 -6.63 12.36 4.71
N VAL A 111 -7.10 13.57 4.96
CA VAL A 111 -8.46 13.83 5.44
C VAL A 111 -9.49 13.40 4.41
N LEU A 112 -9.31 13.75 3.13
CA LEU A 112 -10.20 13.31 2.05
C LEU A 112 -10.24 11.79 1.92
N SER A 113 -9.10 11.12 1.94
CA SER A 113 -9.08 9.65 1.92
C SER A 113 -9.78 9.07 3.15
N SER A 114 -9.66 9.71 4.31
CA SER A 114 -10.37 9.30 5.53
C SER A 114 -11.88 9.55 5.46
N VAL A 115 -12.33 10.58 4.75
CA VAL A 115 -13.78 10.87 4.54
C VAL A 115 -14.41 9.88 3.55
N TYR A 116 -13.70 9.46 2.50
CA TYR A 116 -14.15 8.38 1.61
C TYR A 116 -14.18 7.01 2.31
N VAL A 117 -13.49 6.88 3.44
CA VAL A 117 -13.47 5.71 4.32
C VAL A 117 -14.72 5.61 5.20
N LEU A 118 -15.66 6.58 5.18
CA LEU A 118 -16.84 6.56 6.04
C LEU A 118 -17.76 5.34 5.85
N ASP A 119 -17.65 4.62 4.72
CA ASP A 119 -18.28 3.32 4.52
C ASP A 119 -17.42 2.11 4.93
N VAL A 120 -16.14 2.33 5.29
CA VAL A 120 -15.23 1.29 5.79
C VAL A 120 -14.90 1.62 7.25
N PRO A 121 -15.37 0.83 8.21
CA PRO A 121 -15.12 1.10 9.61
C PRO A 121 -13.63 0.99 9.92
N VAL A 122 -13.09 1.97 10.65
CA VAL A 122 -11.75 1.88 11.26
C VAL A 122 -11.90 1.05 12.53
N ALA A 123 -11.64 -0.25 12.44
CA ALA A 123 -11.78 -1.16 13.58
C ALA A 123 -10.66 -0.98 14.61
N GLY A 124 -9.48 -0.51 14.18
CA GLY A 124 -8.31 -0.33 15.03
C GLY A 124 -8.08 1.11 15.51
N SER A 125 -6.87 1.36 16.02
CA SER A 125 -6.49 2.66 16.57
C SER A 125 -6.17 3.69 15.47
N LEU A 126 -6.92 4.78 15.43
CA LEU A 126 -6.68 5.91 14.52
C LEU A 126 -5.28 6.54 14.75
N PHE A 127 -4.80 6.55 15.98
CA PHE A 127 -3.47 7.08 16.30
C PHE A 127 -2.36 6.33 15.56
N TRP A 128 -2.37 4.99 15.59
CA TRP A 128 -1.38 4.18 14.90
C TRP A 128 -1.50 4.27 13.39
N LEU A 129 -2.72 4.39 12.88
CA LEU A 129 -2.97 4.62 11.45
C LEU A 129 -2.30 5.91 10.96
N ILE A 130 -2.44 7.01 11.74
CA ILE A 130 -1.79 8.30 11.43
C ILE A 130 -0.27 8.17 11.50
N MET A 131 0.28 7.50 12.52
CA MET A 131 1.74 7.35 12.68
C MET A 131 2.36 6.55 11.53
N VAL A 132 1.73 5.44 11.12
CA VAL A 132 2.19 4.64 9.98
C VAL A 132 2.08 5.44 8.67
N SER A 133 1.03 6.23 8.51
CA SER A 133 0.86 7.10 7.33
C SER A 133 1.91 8.21 7.28
N LEU A 134 2.26 8.81 8.41
CA LEU A 134 3.35 9.79 8.49
C LEU A 134 4.69 9.15 8.12
N LEU A 135 4.99 7.96 8.63
CA LEU A 135 6.19 7.21 8.25
C LEU A 135 6.23 6.95 6.74
N PHE A 136 5.11 6.53 6.16
CA PHE A 136 5.00 6.29 4.72
C PHE A 136 5.16 7.56 3.89
N ILE A 137 4.65 8.70 4.37
CA ILE A 137 4.90 10.01 3.76
C ILE A 137 6.40 10.28 3.71
N PHE A 138 7.15 10.04 4.79
CA PHE A 138 8.62 10.20 4.80
C PHE A 138 9.31 9.32 3.76
N VAL A 139 8.89 8.07 3.60
CA VAL A 139 9.41 7.18 2.55
C VAL A 139 9.12 7.73 1.17
N SER A 140 7.89 8.18 0.94
CA SER A 140 7.44 8.73 -0.35
C SER A 140 8.17 10.03 -0.72
N LEU A 141 8.43 10.91 0.26
CA LEU A 141 9.25 12.10 0.08
C LEU A 141 10.69 11.74 -0.33
N SER A 142 11.25 10.72 0.32
CA SER A 142 12.61 10.23 0.02
C SER A 142 12.70 9.65 -1.40
N LEU A 143 11.65 8.99 -1.89
CA LEU A 143 11.53 8.55 -3.28
C LEU A 143 11.47 9.76 -4.24
N GLY A 144 10.70 10.79 -3.92
CA GLY A 144 10.64 12.02 -4.69
C GLY A 144 12.00 12.72 -4.78
N LEU A 145 12.75 12.77 -3.66
CA LEU A 145 14.13 13.24 -3.63
C LEU A 145 15.02 12.42 -4.59
N LEU A 146 14.92 11.09 -4.55
CA LEU A 146 15.70 10.22 -5.42
C LEU A 146 15.39 10.47 -6.90
N ILE A 147 14.11 10.60 -7.27
CA ILE A 147 13.68 10.91 -8.63
C ILE A 147 14.24 12.26 -9.08
N SER A 148 14.20 13.28 -8.21
CA SER A 148 14.76 14.60 -8.51
C SER A 148 16.26 14.58 -8.79
N THR A 149 17.00 13.59 -8.28
CA THR A 149 18.45 13.48 -8.58
C THR A 149 18.74 12.98 -10.00
N VAL A 150 17.79 12.27 -10.60
CA VAL A 150 17.95 11.67 -11.94
C VAL A 150 17.34 12.56 -13.01
N THR A 151 16.29 13.29 -12.69
CA THR A 151 15.54 14.15 -13.62
C THR A 151 16.12 15.57 -13.67
N ARG A 152 16.03 16.20 -14.86
CA ARG A 152 16.54 17.57 -15.10
C ARG A 152 15.44 18.58 -15.34
N THR A 153 14.25 18.14 -15.76
CA THR A 153 13.11 19.02 -16.06
C THR A 153 11.89 18.63 -15.24
N GLN A 154 11.03 19.62 -14.92
CA GLN A 154 9.79 19.37 -14.17
C GLN A 154 8.90 18.36 -14.86
N VAL A 155 8.79 18.43 -16.19
CA VAL A 155 8.00 17.47 -16.98
C VAL A 155 8.56 16.06 -16.86
N ALA A 156 9.90 15.90 -16.94
CA ALA A 156 10.54 14.60 -16.75
C ALA A 156 10.35 14.07 -15.34
N ALA A 157 10.41 14.94 -14.32
CA ALA A 157 10.14 14.56 -12.93
C ALA A 157 8.69 14.09 -12.73
N MET A 158 7.74 14.80 -13.32
CA MET A 158 6.31 14.45 -13.27
C MET A 158 6.04 13.11 -13.95
N LEU A 159 6.55 12.91 -15.16
CA LEU A 159 6.38 11.66 -15.90
C LEU A 159 7.08 10.48 -15.21
N ALA A 160 8.31 10.68 -14.73
CA ALA A 160 9.04 9.65 -14.00
C ALA A 160 8.30 9.26 -12.71
N SER A 161 7.86 10.23 -11.91
CA SER A 161 7.10 9.96 -10.68
C SER A 161 5.77 9.26 -10.99
N GLY A 162 5.03 9.74 -11.99
CA GLY A 162 3.75 9.16 -12.37
C GLY A 162 3.89 7.73 -12.87
N LEU A 163 4.69 7.50 -13.91
CA LEU A 163 4.80 6.20 -14.56
C LEU A 163 5.56 5.17 -13.70
N VAL A 164 6.71 5.56 -13.13
CA VAL A 164 7.57 4.63 -12.38
C VAL A 164 6.96 4.24 -11.03
N LEU A 165 6.18 5.12 -10.41
CA LEU A 165 5.55 4.80 -9.13
C LEU A 165 4.13 4.26 -9.29
N MET A 166 3.30 4.82 -10.18
CA MET A 166 1.90 4.42 -10.30
C MET A 166 1.76 2.99 -10.80
N MET A 167 2.44 2.65 -11.91
CA MET A 167 2.24 1.36 -12.56
C MET A 167 2.66 0.16 -11.69
N PRO A 168 3.88 0.14 -11.10
CA PRO A 168 4.26 -0.92 -10.19
C PRO A 168 3.40 -0.95 -8.92
N THR A 169 3.04 0.20 -8.39
CA THR A 169 2.20 0.25 -7.18
C THR A 169 0.81 -0.33 -7.42
N MET A 170 0.16 0.00 -8.53
CA MET A 170 -1.15 -0.58 -8.84
C MET A 170 -1.10 -2.10 -9.02
N LEU A 171 -0.06 -2.61 -9.69
CA LEU A 171 0.01 -4.03 -10.04
C LEU A 171 0.62 -4.90 -8.93
N LEU A 172 1.67 -4.40 -8.25
CA LEU A 172 2.51 -5.21 -7.37
C LEU A 172 2.34 -4.91 -5.88
N SER A 173 1.46 -3.98 -5.49
CA SER A 173 1.25 -3.66 -4.08
C SER A 173 0.26 -4.56 -3.35
N GLY A 174 -0.38 -5.49 -4.05
CA GLY A 174 -1.46 -6.30 -3.48
C GLY A 174 -2.83 -5.60 -3.49
N MET A 175 -2.97 -4.47 -4.22
CA MET A 175 -4.24 -3.74 -4.32
C MET A 175 -5.20 -4.41 -5.30
N ILE A 176 -4.72 -4.77 -6.49
CA ILE A 176 -5.53 -5.39 -7.55
C ILE A 176 -5.35 -6.91 -7.54
N PHE A 177 -4.11 -7.37 -7.48
CA PHE A 177 -3.78 -8.79 -7.48
C PHE A 177 -3.19 -9.20 -6.13
N PRO A 178 -3.70 -10.27 -5.49
CA PRO A 178 -3.10 -10.81 -4.28
C PRO A 178 -1.64 -11.22 -4.53
N ILE A 179 -0.76 -10.86 -3.62
CA ILE A 179 0.68 -11.07 -3.79
C ILE A 179 1.01 -12.56 -3.84
N GLU A 180 0.29 -13.38 -3.06
CA GLU A 180 0.46 -14.83 -3.00
C GLU A 180 0.17 -15.53 -4.34
N SER A 181 -0.66 -14.92 -5.20
CA SER A 181 -0.97 -15.45 -6.53
C SER A 181 0.06 -15.11 -7.60
N MET A 182 1.04 -14.25 -7.27
CA MET A 182 2.07 -13.82 -8.22
C MET A 182 3.23 -14.83 -8.29
N PRO A 183 3.93 -14.94 -9.46
CA PRO A 183 5.19 -15.66 -9.55
C PRO A 183 6.24 -15.08 -8.58
N LEU A 184 7.14 -15.94 -8.07
CA LEU A 184 8.18 -15.56 -7.08
C LEU A 184 8.99 -14.32 -7.48
N VAL A 185 9.31 -14.16 -8.76
CA VAL A 185 10.05 -13.00 -9.26
C VAL A 185 9.29 -11.69 -9.02
N LEU A 186 7.97 -11.68 -9.26
CA LEU A 186 7.13 -10.50 -9.02
C LEU A 186 6.93 -10.24 -7.52
N GLN A 187 6.88 -11.28 -6.70
CA GLN A 187 6.82 -11.15 -5.25
C GLN A 187 8.08 -10.44 -4.71
N LEU A 188 9.27 -10.83 -5.17
CA LEU A 188 10.55 -10.19 -4.80
C LEU A 188 10.62 -8.73 -5.24
N ILE A 189 10.12 -8.40 -6.43
CA ILE A 189 10.04 -7.00 -6.89
C ILE A 189 9.04 -6.22 -6.04
N SER A 190 7.93 -6.84 -5.68
CA SER A 190 6.92 -6.26 -4.79
C SER A 190 7.49 -5.92 -3.41
N ASP A 191 8.42 -6.72 -2.87
CA ASP A 191 9.07 -6.47 -1.58
C ASP A 191 9.88 -5.16 -1.54
N ILE A 192 10.36 -4.70 -2.71
CA ILE A 192 11.10 -3.44 -2.83
C ILE A 192 10.16 -2.22 -2.82
N LEU A 193 8.86 -2.42 -3.06
CA LEU A 193 7.89 -1.33 -3.13
C LEU A 193 7.38 -0.94 -1.73
N PRO A 194 7.61 0.29 -1.27
CA PRO A 194 7.15 0.71 0.05
C PRO A 194 5.62 0.73 0.17
N ALA A 195 4.91 0.96 -0.94
CA ALA A 195 3.45 0.97 -0.95
C ALA A 195 2.84 -0.38 -0.52
N ARG A 196 3.48 -1.51 -0.85
CA ARG A 196 3.05 -2.83 -0.41
C ARG A 196 2.96 -2.91 1.11
N TRP A 197 4.04 -2.56 1.79
CA TRP A 197 4.13 -2.63 3.25
C TRP A 197 3.17 -1.68 3.95
N TYR A 198 2.98 -0.49 3.38
CA TYR A 198 2.00 0.46 3.87
C TYR A 198 0.56 -0.06 3.73
N ILE A 199 0.20 -0.58 2.55
CA ILE A 199 -1.15 -1.10 2.28
C ILE A 199 -1.45 -2.28 3.20
N GLN A 200 -0.50 -3.19 3.42
CA GLN A 200 -0.66 -4.30 4.36
C GLN A 200 -0.84 -3.80 5.80
N ALA A 201 -0.02 -2.83 6.24
CA ALA A 201 -0.14 -2.24 7.57
C ALA A 201 -1.49 -1.56 7.78
N VAL A 202 -1.94 -0.76 6.80
CA VAL A 202 -3.24 -0.07 6.87
C VAL A 202 -4.39 -1.07 6.86
N ARG A 203 -4.32 -2.13 6.06
CA ARG A 203 -5.33 -3.18 6.01
C ARG A 203 -5.48 -3.86 7.37
N LYS A 204 -4.38 -4.26 7.98
CA LYS A 204 -4.35 -4.85 9.34
C LYS A 204 -4.94 -3.91 10.39
N LEU A 205 -4.54 -2.63 10.37
CA LEU A 205 -5.02 -1.64 11.34
C LEU A 205 -6.48 -1.26 11.13
N MET A 206 -6.91 -1.01 9.87
CA MET A 206 -8.27 -0.53 9.60
C MET A 206 -9.31 -1.64 9.63
N ILE A 207 -9.02 -2.78 9.00
CA ILE A 207 -10.01 -3.82 8.73
C ILE A 207 -9.97 -4.90 9.79
N GLU A 208 -8.78 -5.43 10.08
CA GLU A 208 -8.61 -6.49 11.06
C GLU A 208 -8.66 -5.97 12.50
N GLY A 209 -8.41 -4.65 12.69
CA GLY A 209 -8.45 -4.01 14.01
C GLY A 209 -7.40 -4.53 14.98
N VAL A 210 -6.28 -5.06 14.47
CA VAL A 210 -5.21 -5.62 15.30
C VAL A 210 -4.36 -4.52 15.95
N ASP A 211 -3.71 -4.88 17.05
CA ASP A 211 -2.77 -4.00 17.75
C ASP A 211 -1.51 -3.77 16.91
N ILE A 212 -0.82 -2.65 17.18
CA ILE A 212 0.45 -2.28 16.50
C ILE A 212 1.51 -3.38 16.61
N SER A 213 1.48 -4.21 17.65
CA SER A 213 2.39 -5.34 17.82
C SER A 213 2.40 -6.32 16.65
N PHE A 214 1.27 -6.47 15.96
CA PHE A 214 1.13 -7.33 14.78
C PHE A 214 1.55 -6.65 13.47
N VAL A 215 1.84 -5.36 13.51
CA VAL A 215 2.23 -4.53 12.35
C VAL A 215 3.70 -4.08 12.43
N TRP A 216 4.42 -4.51 13.48
CA TRP A 216 5.82 -4.11 13.67
C TRP A 216 6.75 -4.52 12.53
N SER A 217 6.48 -5.64 11.85
CA SER A 217 7.25 -6.08 10.68
C SER A 217 7.17 -5.07 9.54
N GLU A 218 5.96 -4.64 9.18
CA GLU A 218 5.72 -3.69 8.11
C GLU A 218 6.29 -2.31 8.45
N VAL A 219 6.09 -1.87 9.69
CA VAL A 219 6.62 -0.58 10.20
C VAL A 219 8.14 -0.57 10.19
N SER A 220 8.80 -1.64 10.63
CA SER A 220 10.25 -1.73 10.65
C SER A 220 10.85 -1.74 9.25
N ILE A 221 10.21 -2.43 8.30
CA ILE A 221 10.63 -2.42 6.90
C ILE A 221 10.46 -1.03 6.28
N LEU A 222 9.35 -0.36 6.52
CA LEU A 222 9.13 1.02 6.06
C LEU A 222 10.17 1.98 6.66
N ALA A 223 10.49 1.86 7.94
CA ALA A 223 11.51 2.67 8.59
C ALA A 223 12.91 2.40 8.00
N LEU A 224 13.25 1.14 7.75
CA LEU A 224 14.50 0.77 7.08
C LEU A 224 14.57 1.37 5.66
N MET A 225 13.49 1.25 4.88
CA MET A 225 13.40 1.83 3.55
C MET A 225 13.56 3.35 3.59
N ALA A 226 12.96 4.05 4.57
CA ALA A 226 13.14 5.49 4.73
C ALA A 226 14.62 5.85 4.92
N VAL A 227 15.30 5.18 5.83
CA VAL A 227 16.73 5.42 6.11
C VAL A 227 17.61 5.13 4.88
N LEU A 228 17.36 4.02 4.19
CA LEU A 228 18.10 3.65 2.97
C LEU A 228 17.89 4.68 1.85
N LEU A 229 16.66 5.06 1.56
CA LEU A 229 16.32 6.01 0.50
C LEU A 229 16.89 7.40 0.78
N ILE A 230 16.80 7.86 2.03
CA ILE A 230 17.40 9.13 2.45
C ILE A 230 18.93 9.08 2.26
N THR A 231 19.58 8.02 2.73
CA THR A 231 21.03 7.86 2.62
C THR A 231 21.49 7.86 1.16
N ILE A 232 20.81 7.14 0.30
CA ILE A 232 21.10 7.09 -1.15
C ILE A 232 20.89 8.46 -1.79
N SER A 233 19.77 9.13 -1.44
CA SER A 233 19.45 10.45 -1.96
C SER A 233 20.51 11.48 -1.58
N PHE A 234 20.92 11.52 -0.32
CA PHE A 234 21.99 12.43 0.13
C PHE A 234 23.33 12.16 -0.55
N LYS A 235 23.76 10.90 -0.69
CA LYS A 235 25.00 10.56 -1.42
C LYS A 235 24.95 11.03 -2.88
N LYS A 236 23.83 10.80 -3.58
CA LYS A 236 23.70 11.23 -4.98
C LYS A 236 23.61 12.75 -5.11
N PHE A 237 23.00 13.42 -4.16
CA PHE A 237 22.88 14.87 -4.15
C PHE A 237 24.26 15.53 -3.96
N LYS A 238 25.07 15.03 -3.00
CA LYS A 238 26.42 15.54 -2.73
C LYS A 238 27.39 15.34 -3.90
N ASN A 239 27.21 14.31 -4.72
CA ASN A 239 28.10 14.03 -5.87
C ASN A 239 27.72 14.82 -7.14
N ARG A 240 26.68 15.65 -7.10
CA ARG A 240 26.21 16.45 -8.25
C ARG A 240 26.21 17.96 -8.00
N LEU A 241 26.59 18.40 -6.80
CA LEU A 241 27.01 19.77 -6.47
C LEU A 241 28.52 19.92 -6.69
#